data_74d0ad7aec97d2656864a9daddff6278
#
_entry.id   74d0ad7aec97d2656864a9daddff6278
#
_cell.length_a   1.000
_cell.length_b   1.000
_cell.length_c   1.000
_cell.angle_alpha   90.00
_cell.angle_beta   90.00
_cell.angle_gamma   90.00
#
_symmetry.space_group_name_H-M   'P 1'
#
loop_
_entity.id
_entity.type
_entity.pdbx_description
1 polymer ?
#
loop_
_entity_poly.entity_id
_entity_poly.type
_entity_poly.pdbx_seq_one_letter_code
_entity_poly.pdbx_strand_id
1 'polypeptide(L)'
;NSLARLINVLAAAENLEGADVDILKGELYAMRALYHFDLARVFAKLPSTTDMNDLGIVLSTEVYPTDYIGTRATLQQTYDQILKDIETALPLLSKDKQTGHINYWGALAIRARAYLYLEKNKEALADCKEIIASSPYKLYTRDEYIGAWDKEGTNEAIFEILVTPNYNAQRNSIGYFTHASGYGECAATESFLEELAKHPGDISTELFAKETDNGYDGTYPQKYKGRDGQIYVNNPKVVRLSEVY
;
A
#
# COMPACT_ATOMS: atom_id res chain seq x y z
N ASN A 1 -9.83 -5.87 12.06
CA ASN A 1 -11.05 -6.41 11.42
C ASN A 1 -10.80 -6.93 9.98
N SER A 2 -10.01 -6.23 9.15
CA SER A 2 -9.68 -6.66 7.78
C SER A 2 -8.78 -7.90 7.77
N LEU A 3 -7.78 -7.94 8.64
CA LEU A 3 -6.89 -9.11 8.77
C LEU A 3 -7.66 -10.36 9.22
N ALA A 4 -8.58 -10.25 10.17
CA ALA A 4 -9.42 -11.38 10.60
C ALA A 4 -10.31 -11.92 9.47
N ARG A 5 -10.89 -11.04 8.64
CA ARG A 5 -11.67 -11.46 7.46
C ARG A 5 -10.79 -12.19 6.45
N LEU A 6 -9.61 -11.65 6.16
CA LEU A 6 -8.64 -12.27 5.26
C LEU A 6 -8.28 -13.69 5.72
N ILE A 7 -8.00 -13.88 7.02
CA ILE A 7 -7.63 -15.18 7.57
C ILE A 7 -8.78 -16.18 7.45
N ASN A 8 -10.03 -15.76 7.68
CA ASN A 8 -11.20 -16.63 7.48
C ASN A 8 -11.33 -17.08 6.02
N VAL A 9 -11.11 -16.16 5.05
CA VAL A 9 -11.16 -16.52 3.63
C VAL A 9 -10.01 -17.44 3.25
N LEU A 10 -8.81 -17.19 3.75
CA LEU A 10 -7.65 -18.05 3.51
C LEU A 10 -7.88 -19.47 4.06
N ALA A 11 -8.36 -19.60 5.30
CA ALA A 11 -8.67 -20.90 5.90
C ALA A 11 -9.75 -21.66 5.11
N ALA A 12 -10.75 -20.96 4.58
CA ALA A 12 -11.76 -21.56 3.72
C ALA A 12 -11.18 -22.02 2.37
N ALA A 13 -10.24 -21.24 1.82
CA ALA A 13 -9.59 -21.55 0.53
C ALA A 13 -8.58 -22.69 0.62
N GLU A 14 -8.00 -22.99 1.78
CA GLU A 14 -6.99 -24.05 1.95
C GLU A 14 -7.48 -25.44 1.52
N ASN A 15 -8.77 -25.71 1.66
CA ASN A 15 -9.39 -26.98 1.29
C ASN A 15 -9.94 -27.01 -0.14
N LEU A 16 -9.71 -25.98 -0.92
CA LEU A 16 -10.13 -25.86 -2.31
C LEU A 16 -8.94 -26.07 -3.23
N GLU A 17 -9.21 -26.55 -4.44
CA GLU A 17 -8.19 -26.78 -5.49
C GLU A 17 -8.59 -26.07 -6.79
N GLY A 18 -7.59 -25.71 -7.59
CA GLY A 18 -7.77 -25.08 -8.90
C GLY A 18 -6.88 -23.85 -9.08
N ALA A 19 -6.54 -23.54 -10.33
CA ALA A 19 -5.62 -22.45 -10.65
C ALA A 19 -6.10 -21.09 -10.13
N ASP A 20 -7.40 -20.79 -10.21
CA ASP A 20 -7.96 -19.54 -9.68
C ASP A 20 -7.92 -19.50 -8.14
N VAL A 21 -8.07 -20.66 -7.51
CA VAL A 21 -7.95 -20.79 -6.05
C VAL A 21 -6.50 -20.60 -5.61
N ASP A 22 -5.55 -21.10 -6.36
CA ASP A 22 -4.12 -20.92 -6.07
C ASP A 22 -3.72 -19.44 -6.18
N ILE A 23 -4.20 -18.73 -7.22
CA ILE A 23 -4.00 -17.27 -7.34
C ILE A 23 -4.62 -16.56 -6.14
N LEU A 24 -5.85 -16.89 -5.75
CA LEU A 24 -6.51 -16.30 -4.59
C LEU A 24 -5.71 -16.55 -3.29
N LYS A 25 -5.22 -17.76 -3.08
CA LYS A 25 -4.33 -18.07 -1.94
C LYS A 25 -3.07 -17.19 -1.96
N GLY A 26 -2.44 -17.05 -3.12
CA GLY A 26 -1.28 -16.18 -3.31
C GLY A 26 -1.57 -14.73 -2.92
N GLU A 27 -2.69 -14.18 -3.40
CA GLU A 27 -3.13 -12.82 -3.04
C GLU A 27 -3.37 -12.68 -1.52
N LEU A 28 -4.03 -13.66 -0.91
CA LEU A 28 -4.33 -13.64 0.53
C LEU A 28 -3.05 -13.71 1.38
N TYR A 29 -2.08 -14.54 1.00
CA TYR A 29 -0.77 -14.60 1.69
C TYR A 29 -0.01 -13.27 1.54
N ALA A 30 0.06 -12.71 0.33
CA ALA A 30 0.72 -11.42 0.10
C ALA A 30 0.04 -10.28 0.89
N MET A 31 -1.28 -10.26 0.94
CA MET A 31 -2.03 -9.29 1.74
C MET A 31 -1.85 -9.48 3.24
N ARG A 32 -1.73 -10.72 3.73
CA ARG A 32 -1.42 -10.99 5.14
C ARG A 32 -0.03 -10.46 5.51
N ALA A 33 0.94 -10.69 4.64
CA ALA A 33 2.28 -10.13 4.81
C ALA A 33 2.26 -8.60 4.88
N LEU A 34 1.53 -7.94 3.96
CA LEU A 34 1.38 -6.49 3.96
C LEU A 34 0.74 -5.97 5.25
N TYR A 35 -0.34 -6.59 5.73
CA TYR A 35 -0.99 -6.19 6.98
C TYR A 35 -0.08 -6.37 8.20
N HIS A 36 0.65 -7.49 8.29
CA HIS A 36 1.61 -7.69 9.38
C HIS A 36 2.76 -6.69 9.29
N PHE A 37 3.25 -6.39 8.09
CA PHE A 37 4.29 -5.39 7.89
C PHE A 37 3.82 -3.98 8.29
N ASP A 38 2.61 -3.57 7.89
CA ASP A 38 2.04 -2.29 8.29
C ASP A 38 1.84 -2.18 9.80
N LEU A 39 1.35 -3.24 10.44
CA LEU A 39 1.24 -3.29 11.91
C LEU A 39 2.61 -3.20 12.57
N ALA A 40 3.62 -3.89 12.03
CA ALA A 40 4.98 -3.83 12.57
C ALA A 40 5.56 -2.40 12.50
N ARG A 41 5.37 -1.71 11.36
CA ARG A 41 5.84 -0.31 11.19
C ARG A 41 5.20 0.68 12.18
N VAL A 42 3.95 0.43 12.59
CA VAL A 42 3.22 1.34 13.48
C VAL A 42 3.43 0.98 14.97
N PHE A 43 3.48 -0.30 15.30
CA PHE A 43 3.40 -0.76 16.69
C PHE A 43 4.68 -1.42 17.22
N ALA A 44 5.66 -1.68 16.39
CA ALA A 44 6.94 -2.25 16.81
C ALA A 44 8.09 -1.25 16.62
N LYS A 45 9.23 -1.54 17.23
CA LYS A 45 10.44 -0.77 17.00
C LYS A 45 11.03 -1.06 15.62
N LEU A 46 11.83 -0.14 15.11
CA LEU A 46 12.54 -0.34 13.85
C LEU A 46 13.64 -1.41 14.04
N PRO A 47 13.69 -2.47 13.21
CA PRO A 47 14.66 -3.56 13.35
C PRO A 47 16.13 -3.12 13.36
N SER A 48 16.49 -2.11 12.54
CA SER A 48 17.85 -1.59 12.45
C SER A 48 18.34 -0.87 13.72
N THR A 49 17.45 -0.53 14.65
CA THR A 49 17.79 0.25 15.86
C THR A 49 17.56 -0.50 17.16
N THR A 50 17.17 -1.78 17.11
CA THR A 50 16.82 -2.54 18.30
C THR A 50 17.19 -4.02 18.17
N ASP A 51 17.10 -4.77 19.28
CA ASP A 51 17.29 -6.22 19.28
C ASP A 51 16.11 -6.92 18.60
N MET A 52 16.39 -7.88 17.74
CA MET A 52 15.37 -8.70 17.07
C MET A 52 14.54 -9.56 18.03
N ASN A 53 14.99 -9.73 19.27
CA ASN A 53 14.22 -10.35 20.35
C ASN A 53 13.25 -9.39 21.04
N ASP A 54 13.29 -8.07 20.76
CA ASP A 54 12.31 -7.12 21.24
C ASP A 54 10.91 -7.45 20.71
N LEU A 55 9.87 -6.86 21.35
CA LEU A 55 8.48 -7.13 20.98
C LEU A 55 8.14 -6.61 19.58
N GLY A 56 7.71 -7.52 18.73
CA GLY A 56 7.10 -7.29 17.43
C GLY A 56 5.59 -7.00 17.54
N ILE A 57 4.78 -7.73 16.82
CA ILE A 57 3.31 -7.61 16.79
C ILE A 57 2.65 -8.92 17.25
N VAL A 58 1.34 -8.88 17.47
CA VAL A 58 0.53 -10.12 17.56
C VAL A 58 0.38 -10.67 16.15
N LEU A 59 0.92 -11.85 15.91
CA LEU A 59 0.77 -12.53 14.63
C LEU A 59 -0.60 -13.20 14.55
N SER A 60 -1.29 -12.96 13.44
CA SER A 60 -2.59 -13.57 13.14
C SER A 60 -2.42 -14.48 11.92
N THR A 61 -2.25 -15.78 12.16
CA THR A 61 -1.95 -16.78 11.12
C THR A 61 -3.04 -17.83 10.98
N GLU A 62 -3.97 -17.87 11.90
CA GLU A 62 -5.09 -18.81 11.93
C GLU A 62 -6.37 -18.12 12.42
N VAL A 63 -7.50 -18.81 12.34
CA VAL A 63 -8.78 -18.31 12.85
C VAL A 63 -8.80 -18.44 14.38
N TYR A 64 -8.89 -17.31 15.06
CA TYR A 64 -8.98 -17.25 16.51
C TYR A 64 -10.41 -17.02 16.99
N PRO A 65 -10.79 -17.53 18.16
CA PRO A 65 -12.06 -17.20 18.80
C PRO A 65 -12.12 -15.70 19.17
N THR A 66 -13.35 -15.20 19.37
CA THR A 66 -13.58 -13.76 19.61
C THR A 66 -13.03 -13.25 20.94
N ASP A 67 -12.81 -14.12 21.89
CA ASP A 67 -12.24 -13.86 23.22
C ASP A 67 -10.72 -14.13 23.29
N TYR A 68 -10.09 -14.44 22.16
CA TYR A 68 -8.66 -14.68 22.11
C TYR A 68 -7.86 -13.40 22.44
N ILE A 69 -6.96 -13.52 23.40
CA ILE A 69 -6.00 -12.50 23.78
C ILE A 69 -4.61 -12.96 23.32
N GLY A 70 -4.16 -12.40 22.18
CA GLY A 70 -2.85 -12.73 21.64
C GLY A 70 -1.69 -12.07 22.38
N THR A 71 -0.56 -12.76 22.43
CA THR A 71 0.73 -12.20 22.88
C THR A 71 1.52 -11.69 21.69
N ARG A 72 2.31 -10.63 21.89
CA ARG A 72 3.21 -10.12 20.84
C ARG A 72 4.34 -11.12 20.61
N ALA A 73 4.58 -11.42 19.35
CA ALA A 73 5.77 -12.14 18.90
C ALA A 73 7.02 -11.26 19.02
N THR A 74 8.20 -11.82 18.84
CA THR A 74 9.42 -11.03 18.70
C THR A 74 9.48 -10.32 17.33
N LEU A 75 10.34 -9.33 17.18
CA LEU A 75 10.61 -8.72 15.87
C LEU A 75 11.09 -9.77 14.85
N GLN A 76 11.99 -10.67 15.27
CA GLN A 76 12.45 -11.76 14.42
C GLN A 76 11.29 -12.61 13.90
N GLN A 77 10.45 -13.11 14.80
CA GLN A 77 9.27 -13.91 14.43
C GLN A 77 8.29 -13.14 13.53
N THR A 78 8.15 -11.84 13.79
CA THR A 78 7.29 -10.97 12.99
C THR A 78 7.76 -10.88 11.54
N TYR A 79 9.03 -10.56 11.33
CA TYR A 79 9.60 -10.43 9.97
C TYR A 79 9.77 -11.78 9.28
N ASP A 80 10.07 -12.84 10.01
CA ASP A 80 10.11 -14.21 9.48
C ASP A 80 8.73 -14.61 8.93
N GLN A 81 7.66 -14.29 9.65
CA GLN A 81 6.30 -14.56 9.17
C GLN A 81 5.94 -13.74 7.94
N ILE A 82 6.31 -12.45 7.91
CA ILE A 82 6.09 -11.58 6.75
C ILE A 82 6.80 -12.14 5.51
N LEU A 83 8.06 -12.49 5.62
CA LEU A 83 8.84 -13.05 4.52
C LEU A 83 8.30 -14.42 4.08
N LYS A 84 7.97 -15.29 5.03
CA LYS A 84 7.37 -16.60 4.76
C LYS A 84 6.07 -16.49 3.96
N ASP A 85 5.21 -15.55 4.32
CA ASP A 85 3.94 -15.34 3.61
C ASP A 85 4.18 -14.90 2.17
N ILE A 86 5.14 -13.99 1.94
CA ILE A 86 5.49 -13.55 0.59
C ILE A 86 6.11 -14.69 -0.22
N GLU A 87 7.02 -15.46 0.36
CA GLU A 87 7.63 -16.62 -0.29
C GLU A 87 6.60 -17.69 -0.67
N THR A 88 5.58 -17.87 0.18
CA THR A 88 4.44 -18.75 -0.12
C THR A 88 3.58 -18.19 -1.24
N ALA A 89 3.38 -16.88 -1.29
CA ALA A 89 2.54 -16.20 -2.28
C ALA A 89 3.16 -16.21 -3.69
N LEU A 90 4.47 -15.91 -3.81
CA LEU A 90 5.14 -15.67 -5.08
C LEU A 90 4.91 -16.77 -6.15
N PRO A 91 5.03 -18.07 -5.86
CA PRO A 91 4.80 -19.11 -6.87
C PRO A 91 3.35 -19.26 -7.30
N LEU A 92 2.40 -18.73 -6.54
CA LEU A 92 0.96 -18.82 -6.80
C LEU A 92 0.43 -17.61 -7.59
N LEU A 93 1.15 -16.48 -7.56
CA LEU A 93 0.69 -15.21 -8.11
C LEU A 93 0.96 -15.11 -9.62
N SER A 94 0.00 -14.51 -10.35
CA SER A 94 0.19 -14.15 -11.75
C SER A 94 1.23 -13.03 -11.90
N LYS A 95 1.97 -13.07 -13.01
CA LYS A 95 2.87 -12.00 -13.46
C LYS A 95 2.18 -10.98 -14.35
N ASP A 96 0.93 -11.22 -14.74
CA ASP A 96 0.15 -10.32 -15.55
C ASP A 96 -0.27 -9.09 -14.74
N LYS A 97 -0.40 -7.95 -15.42
CA LYS A 97 -0.91 -6.73 -14.80
C LYS A 97 -2.41 -6.88 -14.53
N GLN A 98 -2.79 -6.74 -13.27
CA GLN A 98 -4.19 -6.79 -12.84
C GLN A 98 -4.49 -5.59 -11.94
N THR A 99 -5.53 -4.84 -12.29
CA THR A 99 -5.94 -3.67 -11.52
C THR A 99 -6.71 -4.10 -10.27
N GLY A 100 -6.29 -3.62 -9.11
CA GLY A 100 -6.94 -3.92 -7.82
C GLY A 100 -6.60 -5.29 -7.23
N HIS A 101 -5.78 -6.08 -7.89
CA HIS A 101 -5.27 -7.34 -7.40
C HIS A 101 -3.77 -7.25 -7.15
N ILE A 102 -3.30 -7.89 -6.08
CA ILE A 102 -1.87 -7.99 -5.85
C ILE A 102 -1.31 -9.15 -6.70
N ASN A 103 -0.38 -8.83 -7.58
CA ASN A 103 0.28 -9.82 -8.42
C ASN A 103 1.72 -10.11 -7.93
N TYR A 104 2.45 -10.94 -8.64
CA TYR A 104 3.83 -11.29 -8.35
C TYR A 104 4.72 -10.07 -8.08
N TRP A 105 4.60 -9.03 -8.89
CA TRP A 105 5.43 -7.82 -8.80
C TRP A 105 5.09 -6.97 -7.56
N GLY A 106 3.80 -6.95 -7.18
CA GLY A 106 3.36 -6.29 -5.96
C GLY A 106 3.90 -7.00 -4.70
N ALA A 107 3.83 -8.33 -4.67
CA ALA A 107 4.38 -9.13 -3.58
C ALA A 107 5.90 -8.98 -3.48
N LEU A 108 6.60 -8.98 -4.63
CA LEU A 108 8.05 -8.79 -4.69
C LEU A 108 8.47 -7.40 -4.17
N ALA A 109 7.74 -6.34 -4.51
CA ALA A 109 8.00 -5.00 -4.01
C ALA A 109 7.76 -4.88 -2.50
N ILE A 110 6.73 -5.55 -1.96
CA ILE A 110 6.50 -5.62 -0.50
C ILE A 110 7.66 -6.37 0.18
N ARG A 111 8.20 -7.43 -0.43
CA ARG A 111 9.38 -8.13 0.08
C ARG A 111 10.61 -7.24 0.09
N ALA A 112 10.84 -6.48 -0.96
CA ALA A 112 11.93 -5.50 -1.02
C ALA A 112 11.83 -4.47 0.11
N ARG A 113 10.62 -3.94 0.39
CA ARG A 113 10.40 -3.06 1.55
C ARG A 113 10.76 -3.74 2.87
N ALA A 114 10.31 -4.99 3.09
CA ALA A 114 10.62 -5.73 4.31
C ALA A 114 12.14 -5.96 4.44
N TYR A 115 12.83 -6.27 3.36
CA TYR A 115 14.29 -6.42 3.34
C TYR A 115 15.01 -5.10 3.66
N LEU A 116 14.53 -3.95 3.19
CA LEU A 116 15.10 -2.65 3.55
C LEU A 116 15.01 -2.38 5.06
N TYR A 117 13.87 -2.70 5.69
CA TYR A 117 13.71 -2.57 7.14
C TYR A 117 14.63 -3.49 7.93
N LEU A 118 15.00 -4.64 7.37
CA LEU A 118 15.95 -5.59 7.92
C LEU A 118 17.41 -5.30 7.55
N GLU A 119 17.68 -4.20 6.83
CA GLU A 119 19.01 -3.87 6.27
C GLU A 119 19.60 -4.95 5.34
N LYS A 120 18.74 -5.83 4.81
CA LYS A 120 19.10 -6.83 3.79
C LYS A 120 19.12 -6.18 2.40
N ASN A 121 20.02 -5.22 2.22
CA ASN A 121 20.06 -4.36 1.04
C ASN A 121 20.37 -5.12 -0.27
N LYS A 122 21.11 -6.23 -0.19
CA LYS A 122 21.42 -7.05 -1.38
C LYS A 122 20.17 -7.76 -1.90
N GLU A 123 19.39 -8.31 -1.00
CA GLU A 123 18.14 -8.99 -1.28
C GLU A 123 17.09 -7.99 -1.81
N ALA A 124 16.96 -6.84 -1.16
CA ALA A 124 16.08 -5.77 -1.63
C ALA A 124 16.45 -5.30 -3.05
N LEU A 125 17.74 -5.09 -3.30
CA LEU A 125 18.24 -4.69 -4.63
C LEU A 125 17.99 -5.77 -5.69
N ALA A 126 18.08 -7.05 -5.34
CA ALA A 126 17.77 -8.14 -6.26
C ALA A 126 16.31 -8.13 -6.69
N ASP A 127 15.38 -7.97 -5.73
CA ASP A 127 13.95 -7.88 -5.99
C ASP A 127 13.61 -6.64 -6.85
N CYS A 128 14.18 -5.47 -6.51
CA CYS A 128 13.99 -4.25 -7.29
C CYS A 128 14.49 -4.40 -8.74
N LYS A 129 15.66 -5.00 -8.94
CA LYS A 129 16.20 -5.25 -10.28
C LYS A 129 15.33 -6.19 -11.10
N GLU A 130 14.76 -7.22 -10.49
CA GLU A 130 13.84 -8.14 -11.17
C GLU A 130 12.58 -7.38 -11.61
N ILE A 131 11.99 -6.55 -10.74
CA ILE A 131 10.80 -5.75 -11.06
C ILE A 131 11.11 -4.82 -12.24
N ILE A 132 12.21 -4.07 -12.17
CA ILE A 132 12.58 -3.09 -13.21
C ILE A 132 12.84 -3.78 -14.56
N ALA A 133 13.50 -4.93 -14.55
CA ALA A 133 13.90 -5.62 -15.78
C ALA A 133 12.76 -6.40 -16.44
N SER A 134 11.81 -6.92 -15.67
CA SER A 134 10.90 -7.97 -16.16
C SER A 134 9.41 -7.67 -15.98
N SER A 135 9.04 -6.64 -15.20
CA SER A 135 7.63 -6.33 -14.98
C SER A 135 7.01 -5.57 -16.17
N PRO A 136 5.69 -5.66 -16.37
CA PRO A 136 4.99 -4.92 -17.41
C PRO A 136 4.77 -3.44 -17.08
N TYR A 137 5.22 -2.97 -15.91
CA TYR A 137 5.01 -1.60 -15.45
C TYR A 137 6.05 -0.63 -16.01
N LYS A 138 5.66 0.64 -16.13
CA LYS A 138 6.52 1.73 -16.65
C LYS A 138 6.32 2.98 -15.82
N LEU A 139 7.37 3.76 -15.61
CA LEU A 139 7.26 5.08 -15.00
C LEU A 139 6.33 5.98 -15.82
N TYR A 140 5.62 6.87 -15.13
CA TYR A 140 4.87 7.92 -15.82
C TYR A 140 5.79 8.83 -16.60
N THR A 141 5.35 9.21 -17.78
CA THR A 141 5.89 10.40 -18.45
C THR A 141 5.43 11.66 -17.68
N ARG A 142 6.08 12.79 -17.96
CA ARG A 142 5.68 14.08 -17.40
C ARG A 142 4.20 14.39 -17.65
N ASP A 143 3.73 14.13 -18.87
CA ASP A 143 2.37 14.45 -19.28
C ASP A 143 1.32 13.52 -18.63
N GLU A 144 1.72 12.30 -18.27
CA GLU A 144 0.83 11.33 -17.59
C GLU A 144 0.71 11.60 -16.09
N TYR A 145 1.73 12.23 -15.47
CA TYR A 145 1.89 12.24 -14.00
C TYR A 145 0.70 12.85 -13.26
N ILE A 146 0.20 14.01 -13.72
CA ILE A 146 -0.93 14.68 -13.04
C ILE A 146 -2.20 13.88 -13.19
N GLY A 147 -2.53 13.46 -14.43
CA GLY A 147 -3.76 12.70 -14.70
C GLY A 147 -3.76 11.27 -14.17
N ALA A 148 -2.62 10.74 -13.74
CA ALA A 148 -2.52 9.39 -13.20
C ALA A 148 -3.21 9.23 -11.82
N TRP A 149 -3.37 10.33 -11.08
CA TRP A 149 -3.99 10.30 -9.75
C TRP A 149 -5.50 10.12 -9.77
N ASP A 150 -6.15 10.43 -10.91
CA ASP A 150 -7.59 10.27 -11.12
C ASP A 150 -7.95 8.95 -11.81
N LYS A 151 -6.94 8.16 -12.19
CA LYS A 151 -7.12 6.94 -12.98
C LYS A 151 -6.75 5.69 -12.19
N GLU A 152 -7.41 4.59 -12.52
CA GLU A 152 -7.07 3.27 -12.06
C GLU A 152 -6.28 2.49 -13.12
N GLY A 153 -5.55 1.46 -12.71
CA GLY A 153 -4.78 0.59 -13.58
C GLY A 153 -3.68 1.29 -14.39
N THR A 154 -3.13 2.39 -13.87
CA THR A 154 -2.12 3.19 -14.57
C THR A 154 -0.78 2.46 -14.73
N ASN A 155 0.07 2.92 -15.65
CA ASN A 155 1.32 2.22 -16.02
C ASN A 155 2.29 2.02 -14.87
N GLU A 156 2.31 2.92 -13.89
CA GLU A 156 3.23 2.85 -12.75
C GLU A 156 2.62 2.16 -11.52
N ALA A 157 1.29 2.03 -11.44
CA ALA A 157 0.62 1.41 -10.30
C ALA A 157 0.81 -0.10 -10.33
N ILE A 158 1.72 -0.61 -9.50
CA ILE A 158 1.97 -2.05 -9.35
C ILE A 158 0.84 -2.69 -8.53
N PHE A 159 0.46 -2.04 -7.44
CA PHE A 159 -0.68 -2.44 -6.64
C PHE A 159 -1.45 -1.21 -6.15
N GLU A 160 -2.75 -1.23 -6.34
CA GLU A 160 -3.69 -0.23 -5.83
C GLU A 160 -4.95 -0.89 -5.29
N ILE A 161 -5.58 -0.26 -4.31
CA ILE A 161 -6.86 -0.73 -3.76
C ILE A 161 -7.98 -0.10 -4.59
N LEU A 162 -8.81 -0.94 -5.20
CA LEU A 162 -9.99 -0.45 -5.92
C LEU A 162 -11.03 0.10 -4.96
N VAL A 163 -11.43 1.32 -5.24
CA VAL A 163 -12.46 2.04 -4.49
C VAL A 163 -13.56 2.47 -5.46
N THR A 164 -14.80 2.13 -5.13
CA THR A 164 -15.96 2.46 -5.94
C THR A 164 -16.99 3.28 -5.14
N PRO A 165 -17.97 3.90 -5.79
CA PRO A 165 -19.08 4.57 -5.08
C PRO A 165 -19.78 3.69 -4.04
N ASN A 166 -19.87 2.37 -4.29
CA ASN A 166 -20.53 1.42 -3.40
C ASN A 166 -19.59 0.79 -2.35
N TYR A 167 -18.27 0.78 -2.62
CA TYR A 167 -17.26 0.17 -1.75
C TYR A 167 -16.13 1.17 -1.52
N ASN A 168 -16.24 1.94 -0.46
CA ASN A 168 -15.28 2.98 -0.09
C ASN A 168 -15.25 3.18 1.44
N ALA A 169 -14.26 3.93 1.90
CA ALA A 169 -14.08 4.23 3.31
C ALA A 169 -14.90 5.47 3.77
N GLN A 170 -15.70 6.07 2.89
CA GLN A 170 -16.48 7.26 3.16
C GLN A 170 -15.62 8.37 3.83
N ARG A 171 -16.05 8.85 5.00
CA ARG A 171 -15.34 9.90 5.76
C ARG A 171 -13.96 9.47 6.28
N ASN A 172 -13.62 8.18 6.22
CA ASN A 172 -12.29 7.66 6.56
C ASN A 172 -11.38 7.51 5.34
N SER A 173 -11.76 8.06 4.19
CA SER A 173 -10.93 8.05 2.97
C SER A 173 -9.87 9.15 3.01
N ILE A 174 -8.76 8.93 2.29
CA ILE A 174 -7.68 9.92 2.15
C ILE A 174 -8.24 11.23 1.59
N GLY A 175 -9.06 11.17 0.52
CA GLY A 175 -9.66 12.34 -0.08
C GLY A 175 -10.49 13.16 0.91
N TYR A 176 -11.26 12.49 1.77
CA TYR A 176 -12.07 13.20 2.77
C TYR A 176 -11.23 13.91 3.83
N PHE A 177 -10.07 13.36 4.21
CA PHE A 177 -9.15 14.02 5.13
C PHE A 177 -8.41 15.19 4.50
N THR A 178 -8.06 15.08 3.21
CA THR A 178 -7.13 16.02 2.56
C THR A 178 -7.77 17.21 1.89
N HIS A 179 -9.07 17.19 1.52
CA HIS A 179 -9.72 18.24 0.76
C HIS A 179 -10.61 19.15 1.63
N ALA A 180 -10.78 20.41 1.23
CA ALA A 180 -11.64 21.39 1.89
C ALA A 180 -13.11 20.94 1.95
N SER A 181 -13.59 20.22 0.92
CA SER A 181 -14.94 19.64 0.88
C SER A 181 -15.16 18.48 1.85
N GLY A 182 -14.10 18.00 2.51
CA GLY A 182 -14.14 17.01 3.56
C GLY A 182 -13.83 17.62 4.94
N TYR A 183 -12.81 17.06 5.62
CA TYR A 183 -12.35 17.61 6.90
C TYR A 183 -11.39 18.80 6.77
N GLY A 184 -10.80 19.03 5.62
CA GLY A 184 -9.89 20.14 5.37
C GLY A 184 -8.63 20.17 6.23
N GLU A 185 -8.18 19.02 6.76
CA GLU A 185 -7.11 18.96 7.77
C GLU A 185 -5.69 19.03 7.18
N CYS A 186 -5.54 18.88 5.86
CA CYS A 186 -4.25 18.73 5.20
C CYS A 186 -3.92 19.89 4.24
N ALA A 187 -4.23 21.12 4.62
CA ALA A 187 -3.77 22.29 3.87
C ALA A 187 -2.24 22.39 3.89
N ALA A 188 -1.65 22.73 2.75
CA ALA A 188 -0.22 22.99 2.64
C ALA A 188 0.17 24.23 3.45
N THR A 189 1.27 24.16 4.18
CA THR A 189 1.79 25.31 4.93
C THR A 189 2.43 26.32 3.97
N GLU A 190 2.50 27.59 4.38
CA GLU A 190 3.18 28.64 3.60
C GLU A 190 4.65 28.27 3.33
N SER A 191 5.36 27.77 4.34
CA SER A 191 6.76 27.37 4.20
C SER A 191 6.97 26.24 3.18
N PHE A 192 6.02 25.30 3.11
CA PHE A 192 6.04 24.24 2.07
C PHE A 192 5.81 24.83 0.68
N LEU A 193 4.85 25.74 0.53
CA LEU A 193 4.55 26.40 -0.76
C LEU A 193 5.70 27.29 -1.23
N GLU A 194 6.37 27.99 -0.31
CA GLU A 194 7.58 28.76 -0.61
C GLU A 194 8.73 27.85 -1.10
N GLU A 195 8.91 26.69 -0.48
CA GLU A 195 9.92 25.72 -0.91
C GLU A 195 9.59 25.15 -2.29
N LEU A 196 8.34 24.77 -2.49
CA LEU A 196 7.86 24.28 -3.79
C LEU A 196 8.04 25.30 -4.92
N ALA A 197 7.83 26.59 -4.63
CA ALA A 197 8.00 27.68 -5.58
C ALA A 197 9.45 27.88 -6.05
N LYS A 198 10.46 27.40 -5.32
CA LYS A 198 11.86 27.41 -5.72
C LYS A 198 12.16 26.47 -6.89
N HIS A 199 11.25 25.55 -7.16
CA HIS A 199 11.37 24.53 -8.20
C HIS A 199 10.29 24.67 -9.29
N PRO A 200 10.24 25.80 -10.06
CA PRO A 200 9.14 26.08 -10.98
C PRO A 200 9.04 25.08 -12.16
N GLY A 201 10.07 24.25 -12.36
CA GLY A 201 10.07 23.18 -13.34
C GLY A 201 9.51 21.83 -12.81
N ASP A 202 9.24 21.74 -11.52
CA ASP A 202 8.69 20.52 -10.92
C ASP A 202 7.18 20.44 -11.17
N ILE A 203 6.76 19.41 -11.91
CA ILE A 203 5.35 19.19 -12.24
C ILE A 203 4.50 18.88 -10.99
N SER A 204 5.08 18.44 -9.89
CA SER A 204 4.36 18.19 -8.65
C SER A 204 3.70 19.45 -8.07
N THR A 205 4.14 20.65 -8.49
CA THR A 205 3.49 21.93 -8.16
C THR A 205 2.03 21.95 -8.61
N GLU A 206 1.71 21.32 -9.74
CA GLU A 206 0.35 21.22 -10.27
C GLU A 206 -0.57 20.30 -9.45
N LEU A 207 -0.01 19.56 -8.51
CA LEU A 207 -0.78 18.74 -7.56
C LEU A 207 -1.22 19.50 -6.31
N PHE A 208 -1.13 20.82 -6.31
CA PHE A 208 -1.62 21.68 -5.24
C PHE A 208 -2.49 22.79 -5.82
N ALA A 209 -3.70 22.95 -5.30
CA ALA A 209 -4.63 23.98 -5.76
C ALA A 209 -5.33 24.64 -4.56
N LYS A 210 -5.72 25.92 -4.75
CA LYS A 210 -6.58 26.60 -3.79
C LYS A 210 -7.97 25.99 -3.80
N GLU A 211 -8.48 25.74 -2.63
CA GLU A 211 -9.87 25.29 -2.39
C GLU A 211 -10.47 26.16 -1.29
N THR A 212 -11.75 26.48 -1.46
CA THR A 212 -12.56 27.15 -0.43
C THR A 212 -13.90 26.43 -0.36
N ASP A 213 -14.10 25.66 0.71
CA ASP A 213 -15.34 24.91 0.95
C ASP A 213 -15.52 24.65 2.45
N ASN A 214 -16.75 24.46 2.92
CA ASN A 214 -17.10 24.12 4.30
C ASN A 214 -16.44 25.03 5.39
N GLY A 215 -16.11 26.28 5.04
CA GLY A 215 -15.42 27.20 5.94
C GLY A 215 -13.91 27.03 5.99
N TYR A 216 -13.35 26.13 5.22
CA TYR A 216 -11.91 25.98 5.02
C TYR A 216 -11.48 26.78 3.77
N ASP A 217 -10.36 27.47 3.89
CA ASP A 217 -9.71 28.21 2.79
C ASP A 217 -8.20 27.92 2.85
N GLY A 218 -7.65 27.38 1.77
CA GLY A 218 -6.26 26.97 1.76
C GLY A 218 -5.81 26.37 0.44
N THR A 219 -4.56 25.93 0.40
CA THR A 219 -3.99 25.20 -0.72
C THR A 219 -3.91 23.73 -0.37
N TYR A 220 -4.60 22.89 -1.11
CA TYR A 220 -4.76 21.46 -0.81
C TYR A 220 -4.13 20.57 -1.88
N PRO A 221 -3.64 19.35 -1.49
CA PRO A 221 -3.12 18.39 -2.46
C PRO A 221 -4.24 17.88 -3.38
N GLN A 222 -3.98 17.84 -4.68
CA GLN A 222 -4.92 17.35 -5.69
C GLN A 222 -4.80 15.85 -5.98
N LYS A 223 -3.92 15.15 -5.27
CA LYS A 223 -3.96 13.69 -5.21
C LYS A 223 -5.22 13.27 -4.47
N TYR A 224 -5.86 12.20 -4.94
CA TYR A 224 -7.05 11.65 -4.27
C TYR A 224 -8.23 12.62 -4.14
N LYS A 225 -8.39 13.53 -5.10
CA LYS A 225 -9.49 14.52 -5.12
C LYS A 225 -10.88 13.93 -5.38
N GLY A 226 -10.95 12.63 -5.60
CA GLY A 226 -12.20 11.95 -5.85
C GLY A 226 -12.49 11.73 -7.32
N ARG A 227 -13.42 10.82 -7.57
CA ARG A 227 -13.98 10.51 -8.90
C ARG A 227 -15.50 10.52 -8.81
N ASP A 228 -16.17 10.67 -9.94
CA ASP A 228 -17.64 10.60 -10.03
C ASP A 228 -18.36 11.57 -9.07
N GLY A 229 -17.75 12.73 -8.80
CA GLY A 229 -18.29 13.74 -7.89
C GLY A 229 -18.21 13.37 -6.39
N GLN A 230 -17.46 12.34 -6.03
CA GLN A 230 -17.35 11.83 -4.66
C GLN A 230 -15.89 11.84 -4.18
N ILE A 231 -15.56 12.71 -3.23
CA ILE A 231 -14.19 12.89 -2.72
C ILE A 231 -13.61 11.65 -2.04
N TYR A 232 -14.43 10.70 -1.64
CA TYR A 232 -14.02 9.45 -1.01
C TYR A 232 -13.78 8.31 -2.00
N VAL A 233 -14.04 8.51 -3.29
CA VAL A 233 -13.79 7.51 -4.35
C VAL A 233 -12.42 7.75 -4.97
N ASN A 234 -11.40 7.19 -4.35
CA ASN A 234 -10.00 7.27 -4.81
C ASN A 234 -9.32 5.93 -4.61
N ASN A 235 -8.53 5.50 -5.57
CA ASN A 235 -7.72 4.28 -5.46
C ASN A 235 -6.37 4.60 -4.80
N PRO A 236 -6.14 4.24 -3.54
CA PRO A 236 -4.83 4.37 -2.94
C PRO A 236 -3.80 3.50 -3.69
N LYS A 237 -2.76 4.11 -4.20
CA LYS A 237 -1.65 3.41 -4.86
C LYS A 237 -0.68 2.92 -3.78
N VAL A 238 -0.78 1.65 -3.41
CA VAL A 238 -0.02 1.02 -2.32
C VAL A 238 1.43 0.80 -2.72
N VAL A 239 1.65 0.39 -3.98
CA VAL A 239 2.98 0.19 -4.57
C VAL A 239 3.04 0.83 -5.94
N ARG A 240 4.04 1.68 -6.16
CA ARG A 240 4.34 2.27 -7.47
C ARG A 240 5.75 1.89 -7.92
N LEU A 241 5.95 1.82 -9.24
CA LEU A 241 7.25 1.50 -9.81
C LEU A 241 8.34 2.54 -9.43
N SER A 242 7.99 3.81 -9.29
CA SER A 242 8.91 4.88 -8.85
C SER A 242 9.50 4.64 -7.46
N GLU A 243 8.85 3.85 -6.62
CA GLU A 243 9.38 3.43 -5.32
C GLU A 243 10.47 2.36 -5.46
N VAL A 244 10.41 1.57 -6.53
CA VAL A 244 11.34 0.46 -6.78
C VAL A 244 12.68 0.94 -7.33
N TYR A 245 12.71 2.12 -7.99
CA TYR A 245 13.92 2.76 -8.50
C TYR A 245 14.76 3.40 -7.39
#